data_fef97f6306c8f968f372253bcadf9bed
#
_entry.id   fef97f6306c8f968f372253bcadf9bed
#
_cell.length_a   1.000
_cell.length_b   1.000
_cell.length_c   1.000
_cell.angle_alpha   90.00
_cell.angle_beta   90.00
_cell.angle_gamma   90.00
#
_symmetry.space_group_name_H-M   'P 1'
#
loop_
_entity.id
_entity.type
_entity.pdbx_description
1 polymer ?
#
loop_
_entity_poly.entity_id
_entity_poly.type
_entity_poly.pdbx_seq_one_letter_code
_entity_poly.pdbx_strand_id
1 'polypeptide(L)'
;MPPYTPFLGPSIISRKEKSEIKLELIRSLLHQLPRYHVFKQNMIIDKSNLNVFEEDGFSLSKRVTYKILTEVPEDNLWKKISSTRKNLINRGEKKLEVREGERVTEFIKIQEKTFSRKGIKPPQSLEMLKKLVYKSVEMNSGILLMAGSKNDPNDCQAAGFFVWDRNTMYYIAGGYDDSDKKGEAMSFLLWNGILLAKEKNLTFDFEGSMVPGIAEFFRSFGSEASTYYQVVKVKPSLLKFYFFLRGVF
;
A
#
# COMPACT_ATOMS: atom_id res chain seq x y z
N MET A 1 -2.53 -11.67 -9.30
CA MET A 1 -2.07 -11.25 -7.96
C MET A 1 -3.29 -11.20 -7.06
N PRO A 2 -3.24 -11.69 -5.83
CA PRO A 2 -4.35 -11.57 -4.89
C PRO A 2 -4.74 -10.11 -4.67
N PRO A 3 -6.03 -9.82 -4.47
CA PRO A 3 -6.48 -8.46 -4.16
C PRO A 3 -5.82 -7.92 -2.89
N TYR A 4 -5.57 -6.62 -2.86
CA TYR A 4 -4.98 -5.91 -1.71
C TYR A 4 -3.63 -6.48 -1.25
N THR A 5 -2.89 -7.13 -2.16
CA THR A 5 -1.53 -7.62 -1.89
C THR A 5 -0.56 -6.72 -2.64
N PRO A 6 0.22 -5.87 -1.93
CA PRO A 6 1.09 -4.89 -2.59
C PRO A 6 2.20 -5.57 -3.38
N PHE A 7 2.83 -6.57 -2.78
CA PHE A 7 3.98 -7.26 -3.34
C PHE A 7 3.88 -8.77 -3.09
N LEU A 8 4.27 -9.52 -4.10
CA LEU A 8 4.55 -10.95 -4.01
C LEU A 8 5.80 -11.22 -4.83
N GLY A 9 6.55 -12.23 -4.48
CA GLY A 9 7.73 -12.62 -5.25
C GLY A 9 8.36 -13.86 -4.69
N PRO A 10 9.33 -14.42 -5.39
CA PRO A 10 10.10 -15.53 -4.86
C PRO A 10 10.86 -15.05 -3.62
N SER A 11 10.60 -15.68 -2.48
CA SER A 11 11.40 -15.52 -1.27
C SER A 11 12.38 -16.67 -1.19
N ILE A 12 13.67 -16.35 -1.26
CA ILE A 12 14.73 -17.36 -1.24
C ILE A 12 15.43 -17.27 0.10
N ILE A 13 15.23 -18.29 0.91
CA ILE A 13 15.93 -18.46 2.19
C ILE A 13 17.16 -19.34 1.91
N SER A 14 18.33 -18.74 1.84
CA SER A 14 19.59 -19.47 1.65
C SER A 14 20.60 -19.04 2.69
N ARG A 15 21.26 -20.02 3.32
CA ARG A 15 22.42 -19.77 4.18
C ARG A 15 23.70 -19.42 3.39
N LYS A 16 23.70 -19.65 2.06
CA LYS A 16 24.83 -19.34 1.15
C LYS A 16 24.36 -18.28 0.16
N GLU A 17 24.89 -17.09 0.26
CA GLU A 17 24.57 -15.93 -0.60
C GLU A 17 25.21 -15.98 -2.00
N LYS A 18 25.25 -17.13 -2.67
CA LYS A 18 25.72 -17.17 -4.06
C LYS A 18 24.59 -16.68 -4.98
N SER A 19 24.81 -15.56 -5.66
CA SER A 19 23.85 -14.96 -6.60
C SER A 19 23.40 -15.91 -7.69
N GLU A 20 24.31 -16.75 -8.21
CA GLU A 20 24.03 -17.76 -9.23
C GLU A 20 22.98 -18.78 -8.79
N ILE A 21 23.06 -19.29 -7.57
CA ILE A 21 22.08 -20.23 -7.01
C ILE A 21 20.69 -19.59 -6.94
N LYS A 22 20.62 -18.29 -6.55
CA LYS A 22 19.34 -17.56 -6.53
C LYS A 22 18.73 -17.45 -7.92
N LEU A 23 19.52 -17.16 -8.94
CA LEU A 23 19.05 -17.07 -10.32
C LEU A 23 18.53 -18.41 -10.85
N GLU A 24 19.24 -19.51 -10.61
CA GLU A 24 18.81 -20.86 -10.98
C GLU A 24 17.50 -21.28 -10.30
N LEU A 25 17.34 -20.96 -9.01
CA LEU A 25 16.11 -21.21 -8.27
C LEU A 25 14.92 -20.42 -8.85
N ILE A 26 15.13 -19.14 -9.20
CA ILE A 26 14.09 -18.33 -9.84
C ILE A 26 13.71 -18.93 -11.19
N ARG A 27 14.67 -19.32 -12.04
CA ARG A 27 14.39 -20.00 -13.32
C ARG A 27 13.59 -21.28 -13.12
N SER A 28 14.00 -22.12 -12.18
CA SER A 28 13.28 -23.35 -11.84
C SER A 28 11.83 -23.07 -11.42
N LEU A 29 11.59 -22.07 -10.59
CA LEU A 29 10.25 -21.66 -10.19
C LEU A 29 9.42 -21.14 -11.37
N LEU A 30 10.01 -20.36 -12.29
CA LEU A 30 9.32 -19.87 -13.50
C LEU A 30 8.88 -21.00 -14.41
N HIS A 31 9.71 -22.05 -14.57
CA HIS A 31 9.36 -23.25 -15.35
C HIS A 31 8.26 -24.10 -14.69
N GLN A 32 8.09 -24.03 -13.37
CA GLN A 32 7.07 -24.77 -12.63
C GLN A 32 5.74 -23.98 -12.49
N LEU A 33 5.67 -22.75 -13.02
CA LEU A 33 4.42 -21.99 -12.98
C LEU A 33 3.29 -22.77 -13.67
N PRO A 34 2.09 -22.84 -13.09
CA PRO A 34 0.94 -23.46 -13.72
C PRO A 34 0.61 -22.76 -15.04
N ARG A 35 -0.18 -23.43 -15.90
CA ARG A 35 -0.63 -22.81 -17.16
C ARG A 35 -1.39 -21.51 -16.88
N TYR A 36 -1.01 -20.42 -17.55
CA TYR A 36 -1.64 -19.11 -17.44
C TYR A 36 -1.74 -18.44 -18.81
N HIS A 37 -2.75 -17.59 -18.98
CA HIS A 37 -2.85 -16.68 -20.11
C HIS A 37 -2.20 -15.34 -19.81
N VAL A 38 -2.35 -14.85 -18.57
CA VAL A 38 -1.74 -13.62 -18.09
C VAL A 38 -1.11 -13.87 -16.72
N PHE A 39 0.18 -13.62 -16.62
CA PHE A 39 0.88 -13.51 -15.33
C PHE A 39 1.19 -12.05 -15.09
N LYS A 40 0.74 -11.52 -13.95
CA LYS A 40 1.01 -10.14 -13.53
C LYS A 40 1.25 -10.11 -12.03
N GLN A 41 2.41 -9.62 -11.64
CA GLN A 41 2.81 -9.60 -10.23
C GLN A 41 3.73 -8.42 -9.95
N ASN A 42 3.54 -7.77 -8.79
CA ASN A 42 4.48 -6.79 -8.27
C ASN A 42 5.48 -7.50 -7.37
N MET A 43 6.76 -7.16 -7.51
CA MET A 43 7.85 -7.80 -6.78
C MET A 43 8.82 -6.76 -6.23
N ILE A 44 9.20 -6.91 -4.97
CA ILE A 44 10.41 -6.29 -4.44
C ILE A 44 11.53 -7.30 -4.73
N ILE A 45 12.34 -7.02 -5.73
CA ILE A 45 13.41 -7.90 -6.17
C ILE A 45 14.64 -7.07 -6.51
N ASP A 46 15.81 -7.60 -6.19
CA ASP A 46 17.08 -6.97 -6.56
C ASP A 46 17.24 -6.88 -8.07
N LYS A 47 17.74 -5.75 -8.52
CA LYS A 47 17.93 -5.48 -9.95
C LYS A 47 18.74 -6.58 -10.66
N SER A 48 19.72 -7.17 -9.97
CA SER A 48 20.52 -8.28 -10.47
C SER A 48 19.71 -9.55 -10.82
N ASN A 49 18.55 -9.73 -10.17
CA ASN A 49 17.68 -10.88 -10.38
C ASN A 49 16.58 -10.65 -11.43
N LEU A 50 16.44 -9.43 -11.93
CA LEU A 50 15.40 -9.07 -12.91
C LEU A 50 15.65 -9.69 -14.30
N ASN A 51 16.92 -9.81 -14.69
CA ASN A 51 17.30 -10.33 -16.01
C ASN A 51 16.71 -11.70 -16.28
N VAL A 52 16.57 -12.56 -15.25
CA VAL A 52 15.96 -13.89 -15.41
C VAL A 52 14.53 -13.82 -15.91
N PHE A 53 13.77 -12.80 -15.48
CA PHE A 53 12.39 -12.61 -15.96
C PHE A 53 12.38 -12.13 -17.40
N GLU A 54 13.28 -11.21 -17.77
CA GLU A 54 13.37 -10.70 -19.16
C GLU A 54 13.79 -11.82 -20.13
N GLU A 55 14.80 -12.62 -19.76
CA GLU A 55 15.25 -13.79 -20.52
C GLU A 55 14.12 -14.81 -20.74
N ASP A 56 13.24 -15.00 -19.74
CA ASP A 56 12.06 -15.86 -19.86
C ASP A 56 10.86 -15.15 -20.54
N GLY A 57 11.06 -13.97 -21.12
CA GLY A 57 10.07 -13.22 -21.92
C GLY A 57 9.01 -12.49 -21.13
N PHE A 58 9.28 -12.14 -19.88
CA PHE A 58 8.44 -11.20 -19.12
C PHE A 58 8.79 -9.75 -19.47
N SER A 59 7.78 -8.90 -19.48
CA SER A 59 7.95 -7.46 -19.54
C SER A 59 8.04 -6.89 -18.11
N LEU A 60 9.00 -5.98 -17.89
CA LEU A 60 9.23 -5.34 -16.61
C LEU A 60 8.81 -3.87 -16.69
N SER A 61 8.10 -3.39 -15.68
CA SER A 61 7.84 -1.97 -15.52
C SER A 61 8.18 -1.51 -14.11
N LYS A 62 8.96 -0.43 -14.03
CA LYS A 62 9.33 0.20 -12.77
C LYS A 62 8.11 0.86 -12.13
N ARG A 63 7.92 0.63 -10.85
CA ARG A 63 6.89 1.22 -10.01
C ARG A 63 7.54 1.84 -8.77
N VAL A 64 6.81 2.71 -8.09
CA VAL A 64 7.32 3.41 -6.90
C VAL A 64 6.33 3.25 -5.76
N THR A 65 6.86 2.90 -4.60
CA THR A 65 6.19 3.05 -3.31
C THR A 65 6.87 4.14 -2.49
N TYR A 66 6.24 4.56 -1.39
CA TYR A 66 6.74 5.61 -0.50
C TYR A 66 6.82 5.05 0.92
N LYS A 67 8.03 5.07 1.50
CA LYS A 67 8.34 4.46 2.79
C LYS A 67 8.85 5.46 3.79
N ILE A 68 8.55 5.22 5.06
CA ILE A 68 9.13 5.91 6.20
C ILE A 68 9.84 4.88 7.07
N LEU A 69 11.15 5.02 7.23
CA LEU A 69 11.92 4.25 8.21
C LEU A 69 11.64 4.84 9.59
N THR A 70 10.98 4.07 10.45
CA THR A 70 10.52 4.55 11.75
C THR A 70 11.51 4.32 12.89
N GLU A 71 12.65 3.69 12.60
CA GLU A 71 13.75 3.40 13.56
C GLU A 71 14.54 4.64 13.98
N VAL A 72 13.89 5.80 13.98
CA VAL A 72 14.47 7.09 14.38
C VAL A 72 13.60 7.75 15.44
N PRO A 73 14.14 8.67 16.27
CA PRO A 73 13.31 9.43 17.21
C PRO A 73 12.12 10.12 16.53
N GLU A 74 11.00 10.24 17.24
CA GLU A 74 9.77 10.85 16.71
C GLU A 74 10.01 12.28 16.21
N ASP A 75 10.78 13.07 16.95
CA ASP A 75 11.15 14.43 16.54
C ASP A 75 11.83 14.46 15.15
N ASN A 76 12.60 13.43 14.80
CA ASN A 76 13.23 13.33 13.50
C ASN A 76 12.23 12.98 12.39
N LEU A 77 11.25 12.13 12.68
CA LEU A 77 10.11 11.89 11.77
C LEU A 77 9.33 13.19 11.55
N TRP A 78 8.99 13.87 12.64
CA TRP A 78 8.26 15.13 12.60
C TRP A 78 8.98 16.20 11.79
N LYS A 79 10.30 16.36 11.97
CA LYS A 79 11.12 17.34 11.22
C LYS A 79 11.02 17.15 9.70
N LYS A 80 10.95 15.92 9.22
CA LYS A 80 10.85 15.59 7.78
C LYS A 80 9.49 15.92 7.14
N ILE A 81 8.44 16.09 7.93
CA ILE A 81 7.09 16.42 7.45
C ILE A 81 7.05 17.86 6.91
N SER A 82 6.38 18.08 5.80
CA SER A 82 6.20 19.42 5.22
C SER A 82 5.43 20.35 6.16
N SER A 83 5.69 21.66 6.10
CA SER A 83 5.03 22.66 6.96
C SER A 83 3.51 22.65 6.79
N THR A 84 3.02 22.52 5.56
CA THR A 84 1.58 22.42 5.28
C THR A 84 0.98 21.20 5.95
N ARG A 85 1.64 20.04 5.87
CA ARG A 85 1.16 18.80 6.49
C ARG A 85 1.16 18.88 8.02
N LYS A 86 2.22 19.42 8.63
CA LYS A 86 2.28 19.70 10.07
C LYS A 86 1.10 20.54 10.54
N ASN A 87 0.78 21.61 9.82
CA ASN A 87 -0.35 22.48 10.16
C ASN A 87 -1.69 21.72 10.14
N LEU A 88 -1.90 20.81 9.18
CA LEU A 88 -3.12 19.99 9.11
C LEU A 88 -3.18 18.97 10.25
N ILE A 89 -2.08 18.30 10.55
CA ILE A 89 -1.97 17.37 11.67
C ILE A 89 -2.28 18.09 13.00
N ASN A 90 -1.63 19.22 13.27
CA ASN A 90 -1.84 19.98 14.50
C ASN A 90 -3.28 20.52 14.64
N ARG A 91 -3.95 20.85 13.52
CA ARG A 91 -5.37 21.24 13.55
C ARG A 91 -6.27 20.05 13.82
N GLY A 92 -5.97 18.90 13.22
CA GLY A 92 -6.67 17.65 13.49
C GLY A 92 -6.55 17.28 14.97
N GLU A 93 -5.34 17.24 15.50
CA GLU A 93 -5.06 16.90 16.90
C GLU A 93 -5.85 17.72 17.92
N LYS A 94 -6.08 19.01 17.65
CA LYS A 94 -6.87 19.88 18.54
C LYS A 94 -8.34 19.49 18.62
N LYS A 95 -8.93 18.95 17.56
CA LYS A 95 -10.37 18.75 17.41
C LYS A 95 -10.79 17.28 17.37
N LEU A 96 -9.88 16.44 16.90
CA LEU A 96 -10.15 15.05 16.58
C LEU A 96 -9.36 14.13 17.49
N GLU A 97 -9.84 12.90 17.59
CA GLU A 97 -9.10 11.78 18.13
C GLU A 97 -9.05 10.65 17.11
N VAL A 98 -8.03 9.83 17.20
CA VAL A 98 -7.90 8.59 16.40
C VAL A 98 -8.20 7.41 17.31
N ARG A 99 -9.11 6.56 16.88
CA ARG A 99 -9.58 5.38 17.60
C ARG A 99 -9.36 4.14 16.76
N GLU A 100 -9.19 3.00 17.41
CA GLU A 100 -9.35 1.71 16.74
C GLU A 100 -10.80 1.56 16.32
N GLY A 101 -11.02 1.16 15.06
CA GLY A 101 -12.33 1.11 14.47
C GLY A 101 -12.90 -0.30 14.41
N GLU A 102 -14.02 -0.54 15.06
CA GLU A 102 -14.81 -1.77 14.88
C GLU A 102 -15.89 -1.60 13.79
N ARG A 103 -16.17 -0.36 13.37
CA ARG A 103 -17.25 -0.02 12.42
C ARG A 103 -16.83 -0.21 10.96
N VAL A 104 -16.49 -1.45 10.59
CA VAL A 104 -15.99 -1.79 9.25
C VAL A 104 -16.96 -1.38 8.14
N THR A 105 -18.27 -1.46 8.39
CA THR A 105 -19.30 -1.03 7.42
C THR A 105 -19.19 0.46 7.11
N GLU A 106 -18.86 1.30 8.08
CA GLU A 106 -18.67 2.73 7.90
C GLU A 106 -17.40 3.03 7.10
N PHE A 107 -16.31 2.33 7.38
CA PHE A 107 -15.11 2.38 6.56
C PHE A 107 -15.39 2.05 5.09
N ILE A 108 -16.20 1.00 4.82
CA ILE A 108 -16.59 0.64 3.46
C ILE A 108 -17.39 1.78 2.79
N LYS A 109 -18.31 2.43 3.49
CA LYS A 109 -19.03 3.62 2.97
C LYS A 109 -18.09 4.77 2.63
N ILE A 110 -17.06 5.02 3.45
CA ILE A 110 -16.02 6.02 3.16
C ILE A 110 -15.24 5.64 1.88
N GLN A 111 -14.93 4.34 1.69
CA GLN A 111 -14.29 3.87 0.45
C GLN A 111 -15.20 4.10 -0.76
N GLU A 112 -16.48 3.75 -0.69
CA GLU A 112 -17.46 3.99 -1.76
C GLU A 112 -17.51 5.47 -2.15
N LYS A 113 -17.63 6.37 -1.18
CA LYS A 113 -17.59 7.82 -1.40
C LYS A 113 -16.28 8.27 -2.05
N THR A 114 -15.15 7.73 -1.60
CA THR A 114 -13.82 8.07 -2.15
C THR A 114 -13.71 7.73 -3.64
N PHE A 115 -14.21 6.57 -4.07
CA PHE A 115 -14.21 6.16 -5.47
C PHE A 115 -15.26 6.90 -6.29
N SER A 116 -16.46 7.14 -5.72
CA SER A 116 -17.53 7.90 -6.35
C SER A 116 -17.09 9.35 -6.66
N ARG A 117 -16.42 10.03 -5.74
CA ARG A 117 -15.86 11.38 -5.97
C ARG A 117 -14.85 11.43 -7.13
N LYS A 118 -14.13 10.34 -7.36
CA LYS A 118 -13.18 10.22 -8.48
C LYS A 118 -13.86 9.78 -9.79
N GLY A 119 -15.15 9.47 -9.78
CA GLY A 119 -15.86 8.95 -10.94
C GLY A 119 -15.38 7.59 -11.43
N ILE A 120 -14.75 6.80 -10.55
CA ILE A 120 -14.17 5.50 -10.89
C ILE A 120 -14.76 4.38 -10.02
N LYS A 121 -14.79 3.17 -10.56
CA LYS A 121 -15.13 1.99 -9.77
C LYS A 121 -13.94 1.58 -8.88
N PRO A 122 -14.19 1.03 -7.68
CA PRO A 122 -13.14 0.42 -6.88
C PRO A 122 -12.35 -0.61 -7.71
N PRO A 123 -11.01 -0.60 -7.66
CA PRO A 123 -10.18 -1.54 -8.43
C PRO A 123 -10.30 -2.98 -7.93
N GLN A 124 -10.83 -3.14 -6.73
CA GLN A 124 -11.05 -4.42 -6.05
C GLN A 124 -12.44 -4.44 -5.41
N SER A 125 -12.93 -5.64 -5.09
CA SER A 125 -14.21 -5.80 -4.39
C SER A 125 -14.15 -5.20 -2.98
N LEU A 126 -15.07 -4.30 -2.66
CA LEU A 126 -15.22 -3.74 -1.31
C LEU A 126 -15.68 -4.79 -0.30
N GLU A 127 -16.44 -5.80 -0.75
CA GLU A 127 -16.80 -6.94 0.11
C GLU A 127 -15.56 -7.77 0.49
N MET A 128 -14.62 -7.92 -0.43
CA MET A 128 -13.34 -8.57 -0.12
C MET A 128 -12.50 -7.71 0.84
N LEU A 129 -12.48 -6.39 0.67
CA LEU A 129 -11.82 -5.49 1.61
C LEU A 129 -12.39 -5.64 3.03
N LYS A 130 -13.73 -5.70 3.13
CA LYS A 130 -14.41 -5.93 4.41
C LYS A 130 -13.96 -7.23 5.09
N LYS A 131 -13.93 -8.33 4.33
CA LYS A 131 -13.44 -9.64 4.83
C LYS A 131 -11.97 -9.58 5.25
N LEU A 132 -11.15 -8.86 4.48
CA LEU A 132 -9.73 -8.69 4.79
C LEU A 132 -9.54 -7.93 6.11
N VAL A 133 -10.30 -6.85 6.33
CA VAL A 133 -10.26 -6.11 7.60
C VAL A 133 -10.55 -7.03 8.78
N TYR A 134 -11.69 -7.73 8.76
CA TYR A 134 -12.06 -8.65 9.86
C TYR A 134 -10.98 -9.71 10.11
N LYS A 135 -10.48 -10.33 9.03
CA LYS A 135 -9.49 -11.41 9.17
C LYS A 135 -8.14 -10.92 9.66
N SER A 136 -7.69 -9.76 9.21
CA SER A 136 -6.41 -9.20 9.66
C SER A 136 -6.44 -8.76 11.12
N VAL A 137 -7.56 -8.20 11.57
CA VAL A 137 -7.76 -7.82 12.98
C VAL A 137 -7.81 -9.09 13.87
N GLU A 138 -8.58 -10.11 13.48
CA GLU A 138 -8.62 -11.41 14.17
C GLU A 138 -7.24 -12.06 14.32
N MET A 139 -6.39 -11.89 13.27
CA MET A 139 -5.03 -12.45 13.27
C MET A 139 -3.98 -11.53 13.92
N ASN A 140 -4.37 -10.42 14.53
CA ASN A 140 -3.44 -9.41 15.08
C ASN A 140 -2.37 -8.92 14.06
N SER A 141 -2.72 -8.90 12.77
CA SER A 141 -1.86 -8.48 11.67
C SER A 141 -2.43 -7.27 10.90
N GLY A 142 -3.48 -6.66 11.41
CA GLY A 142 -4.10 -5.47 10.85
C GLY A 142 -4.89 -4.67 11.86
N ILE A 143 -5.15 -3.41 11.52
CA ILE A 143 -5.93 -2.48 12.32
C ILE A 143 -6.69 -1.53 11.40
N LEU A 144 -7.91 -1.20 11.80
CA LEU A 144 -8.68 -0.11 11.23
C LEU A 144 -8.58 1.09 12.17
N LEU A 145 -8.05 2.21 11.70
CA LEU A 145 -8.05 3.46 12.44
C LEU A 145 -9.13 4.39 11.89
N MET A 146 -9.79 5.10 12.78
CA MET A 146 -10.84 6.08 12.46
C MET A 146 -10.57 7.40 13.19
N ALA A 147 -10.55 8.51 12.46
CA ALA A 147 -10.42 9.85 13.01
C ALA A 147 -11.80 10.55 13.00
N GLY A 148 -12.21 11.05 14.13
CA GLY A 148 -13.47 11.75 14.30
C GLY A 148 -13.42 12.76 15.45
N SER A 149 -14.49 13.51 15.67
CA SER A 149 -14.59 14.51 16.71
C SER A 149 -14.35 13.92 18.10
N LYS A 150 -13.61 14.64 18.96
CA LYS A 150 -13.44 14.31 20.38
C LYS A 150 -14.75 14.32 21.15
N ASN A 151 -15.72 15.11 20.68
CA ASN A 151 -17.00 15.33 21.36
C ASN A 151 -18.11 14.38 20.88
N ASP A 152 -17.87 13.60 19.82
CA ASP A 152 -18.83 12.65 19.27
C ASP A 152 -18.15 11.32 18.95
N PRO A 153 -18.38 10.28 19.75
CA PRO A 153 -17.80 8.97 19.53
C PRO A 153 -18.30 8.30 18.23
N ASN A 154 -19.41 8.79 17.66
CA ASN A 154 -19.96 8.27 16.42
C ASN A 154 -19.46 9.02 15.16
N ASP A 155 -18.79 10.16 15.34
CA ASP A 155 -18.21 10.89 14.21
C ASP A 155 -17.04 10.10 13.59
N CYS A 156 -17.00 10.06 12.25
CA CYS A 156 -15.93 9.48 11.48
C CYS A 156 -15.66 10.32 10.22
N GLN A 157 -14.66 11.16 10.30
CA GLN A 157 -14.26 12.06 9.21
C GLN A 157 -13.23 11.45 8.28
N ALA A 158 -12.40 10.53 8.78
CA ALA A 158 -11.46 9.76 7.99
C ALA A 158 -11.27 8.36 8.57
N ALA A 159 -10.99 7.39 7.70
CA ALA A 159 -10.67 6.03 8.10
C ALA A 159 -9.54 5.46 7.24
N GLY A 160 -8.70 4.63 7.85
CA GLY A 160 -7.56 3.99 7.21
C GLY A 160 -7.37 2.57 7.73
N PHE A 161 -7.16 1.65 6.81
CA PHE A 161 -6.88 0.26 7.10
C PHE A 161 -5.40 -0.04 6.87
N PHE A 162 -4.76 -0.59 7.88
CA PHE A 162 -3.35 -0.94 7.91
C PHE A 162 -3.19 -2.41 8.19
N VAL A 163 -2.23 -3.04 7.51
CA VAL A 163 -1.81 -4.42 7.80
C VAL A 163 -0.31 -4.45 7.95
N TRP A 164 0.22 -5.45 8.62
CA TRP A 164 1.66 -5.58 8.77
C TRP A 164 2.13 -7.02 8.69
N ASP A 165 3.37 -7.15 8.23
CA ASP A 165 4.19 -8.34 8.38
C ASP A 165 5.25 -8.12 9.48
N ARG A 166 6.32 -8.90 9.46
CA ARG A 166 7.39 -8.83 10.48
C ARG A 166 8.20 -7.52 10.44
N ASN A 167 8.21 -6.81 9.32
CA ASN A 167 9.12 -5.70 9.06
C ASN A 167 8.42 -4.42 8.63
N THR A 168 7.21 -4.52 8.09
CA THR A 168 6.56 -3.39 7.41
C THR A 168 5.08 -3.33 7.73
N MET A 169 4.60 -2.14 8.05
CA MET A 169 3.17 -1.79 8.11
C MET A 169 2.78 -1.12 6.79
N TYR A 170 1.74 -1.63 6.16
CA TYR A 170 1.22 -1.18 4.87
C TYR A 170 -0.10 -0.44 5.05
N TYR A 171 -0.22 0.75 4.46
CA TYR A 171 -1.47 1.48 4.34
C TYR A 171 -2.25 0.96 3.13
N ILE A 172 -3.15 0.01 3.35
CA ILE A 172 -3.86 -0.73 2.28
C ILE A 172 -4.97 0.09 1.61
N ALA A 173 -5.77 0.76 2.43
CA ALA A 173 -6.90 1.53 1.95
C ALA A 173 -7.29 2.60 2.96
N GLY A 174 -7.78 3.73 2.48
CA GLY A 174 -8.30 4.77 3.33
C GLY A 174 -8.99 5.86 2.53
N GLY A 175 -9.69 6.69 3.26
CA GLY A 175 -10.43 7.79 2.69
C GLY A 175 -10.98 8.70 3.77
N TYR A 176 -11.72 9.70 3.34
CA TYR A 176 -12.30 10.71 4.20
C TYR A 176 -13.74 10.99 3.79
N ASP A 177 -14.54 11.45 4.74
CA ASP A 177 -15.88 11.95 4.53
C ASP A 177 -15.87 13.39 4.01
N ASP A 178 -17.00 13.86 3.48
CA ASP A 178 -17.14 15.22 2.96
C ASP A 178 -16.99 16.31 4.03
N SER A 179 -17.04 15.95 5.32
CA SER A 179 -16.73 16.82 6.45
C SER A 179 -15.24 17.20 6.54
N ASP A 180 -14.33 16.35 6.10
CA ASP A 180 -12.87 16.62 6.07
C ASP A 180 -12.43 17.41 4.82
N LYS A 181 -13.11 18.52 4.51
CA LYS A 181 -12.82 19.35 3.32
C LYS A 181 -11.40 19.87 3.24
N LYS A 182 -10.71 19.98 4.37
CA LYS A 182 -9.34 20.52 4.47
C LYS A 182 -8.27 19.44 4.55
N GLY A 183 -8.64 18.18 4.71
CA GLY A 183 -7.73 17.06 4.88
C GLY A 183 -7.06 17.02 6.26
N GLU A 184 -7.65 17.64 7.29
CA GLU A 184 -7.16 17.64 8.67
C GLU A 184 -7.27 16.24 9.27
N ALA A 185 -8.44 15.59 9.13
CA ALA A 185 -8.71 14.26 9.66
C ALA A 185 -7.83 13.20 9.02
N MET A 186 -7.73 13.19 7.68
CA MET A 186 -6.88 12.22 6.98
C MET A 186 -5.39 12.40 7.28
N SER A 187 -4.94 13.66 7.44
CA SER A 187 -3.54 13.94 7.80
C SER A 187 -3.22 13.48 9.21
N PHE A 188 -4.10 13.73 10.16
CA PHE A 188 -3.95 13.33 11.55
C PHE A 188 -4.02 11.80 11.71
N LEU A 189 -4.94 11.15 11.01
CA LEU A 189 -5.07 9.69 10.98
C LEU A 189 -3.80 9.00 10.47
N LEU A 190 -3.26 9.45 9.32
CA LEU A 190 -2.04 8.85 8.75
C LEU A 190 -0.82 9.09 9.62
N TRP A 191 -0.72 10.25 10.28
CA TRP A 191 0.33 10.50 11.25
C TRP A 191 0.27 9.51 12.41
N ASN A 192 -0.92 9.25 12.96
CA ASN A 192 -1.11 8.23 14.00
C ASN A 192 -0.78 6.81 13.49
N GLY A 193 -1.09 6.49 12.23
CA GLY A 193 -0.66 5.23 11.62
C GLY A 193 0.86 5.10 11.53
N ILE A 194 1.58 6.20 11.23
CA ILE A 194 3.05 6.23 11.21
C ILE A 194 3.61 6.04 12.64
N LEU A 195 3.03 6.69 13.64
CA LEU A 195 3.43 6.52 15.04
C LEU A 195 3.18 5.10 15.53
N LEU A 196 2.07 4.48 15.15
CA LEU A 196 1.79 3.08 15.45
C LEU A 196 2.81 2.12 14.80
N ALA A 197 3.21 2.39 13.56
CA ALA A 197 4.28 1.63 12.92
C ALA A 197 5.61 1.77 13.68
N LYS A 198 5.92 2.98 14.16
CA LYS A 198 7.08 3.24 15.01
C LYS A 198 7.02 2.47 16.32
N GLU A 199 5.89 2.50 17.03
CA GLU A 199 5.68 1.76 18.27
C GLU A 199 5.94 0.25 18.09
N LYS A 200 5.51 -0.29 16.93
CA LYS A 200 5.73 -1.69 16.56
C LYS A 200 7.11 -1.98 15.97
N ASN A 201 8.00 -0.99 15.85
CA ASN A 201 9.31 -1.11 15.19
C ASN A 201 9.21 -1.60 13.73
N LEU A 202 8.24 -1.11 12.98
CA LEU A 202 7.98 -1.46 11.59
C LEU A 202 8.25 -0.29 10.66
N THR A 203 8.81 -0.53 9.48
CA THR A 203 8.80 0.45 8.39
C THR A 203 7.35 0.76 7.99
N PHE A 204 7.00 2.02 7.76
CA PHE A 204 5.70 2.38 7.24
C PHE A 204 5.74 2.51 5.71
N ASP A 205 4.83 1.83 5.01
CA ASP A 205 4.73 1.83 3.54
C ASP A 205 3.33 2.31 3.10
N PHE A 206 3.28 3.39 2.33
CA PHE A 206 2.04 3.92 1.76
C PHE A 206 1.49 3.09 0.58
N GLU A 207 2.13 1.98 0.23
CA GLU A 207 1.85 1.15 -0.96
C GLU A 207 2.00 1.86 -2.31
N GLY A 208 2.42 3.09 -2.28
CA GLY A 208 2.77 3.86 -3.44
C GLY A 208 1.60 4.31 -4.31
N SER A 209 1.92 5.22 -5.20
CA SER A 209 1.03 5.66 -6.25
C SER A 209 1.83 6.20 -7.42
N MET A 210 1.40 5.87 -8.63
CA MET A 210 1.89 6.48 -9.88
C MET A 210 1.12 7.77 -10.21
N VAL A 211 0.09 8.12 -9.43
CA VAL A 211 -0.68 9.38 -9.59
C VAL A 211 0.09 10.51 -8.90
N PRO A 212 0.51 11.57 -9.64
CA PRO A 212 1.40 12.61 -9.11
C PRO A 212 0.89 13.27 -7.81
N GLY A 213 -0.39 13.63 -7.72
CA GLY A 213 -0.96 14.27 -6.53
C GLY A 213 -0.98 13.34 -5.30
N ILE A 214 -1.17 12.03 -5.49
CA ILE A 214 -1.11 11.07 -4.39
C ILE A 214 0.34 10.85 -3.96
N ALA A 215 1.26 10.79 -4.92
CA ALA A 215 2.69 10.70 -4.66
C ALA A 215 3.20 11.90 -3.85
N GLU A 216 2.78 13.11 -4.20
CA GLU A 216 3.11 14.33 -3.47
C GLU A 216 2.51 14.34 -2.06
N PHE A 217 1.26 13.88 -1.93
CA PHE A 217 0.62 13.72 -0.63
C PHE A 217 1.43 12.79 0.29
N PHE A 218 1.90 11.65 -0.21
CA PHE A 218 2.72 10.73 0.59
C PHE A 218 4.09 11.33 0.93
N ARG A 219 4.76 11.96 -0.04
CA ARG A 219 6.03 12.67 0.21
C ARG A 219 5.92 13.77 1.26
N SER A 220 4.75 14.42 1.37
CA SER A 220 4.54 15.47 2.37
C SER A 220 4.65 15.00 3.82
N PHE A 221 4.59 13.69 4.08
CA PHE A 221 4.85 13.06 5.38
C PHE A 221 6.34 12.74 5.63
N GLY A 222 7.23 13.15 4.73
CA GLY A 222 8.66 12.86 4.83
C GLY A 222 9.06 11.46 4.35
N SER A 223 8.19 10.79 3.59
CA SER A 223 8.47 9.48 3.01
C SER A 223 9.47 9.56 1.87
N GLU A 224 10.22 8.49 1.69
CA GLU A 224 11.20 8.33 0.62
C GLU A 224 10.68 7.35 -0.44
N ALA A 225 10.97 7.66 -1.71
CA ALA A 225 10.58 6.81 -2.82
C ALA A 225 11.40 5.52 -2.85
N SER A 226 10.73 4.38 -2.89
CA SER A 226 11.34 3.05 -3.01
C SER A 226 10.84 2.36 -4.27
N THR A 227 11.76 1.79 -5.04
CA THR A 227 11.43 1.15 -6.31
C THR A 227 11.02 -0.30 -6.10
N TYR A 228 9.98 -0.71 -6.82
CA TYR A 228 9.63 -2.11 -7.04
C TYR A 228 9.34 -2.35 -8.53
N TYR A 229 9.15 -3.59 -8.93
CA TYR A 229 8.91 -3.93 -10.33
C TYR A 229 7.61 -4.68 -10.50
N GLN A 230 6.87 -4.31 -11.53
CA GLN A 230 5.75 -5.09 -12.01
C GLN A 230 6.24 -5.99 -13.15
N VAL A 231 6.04 -7.28 -12.97
CA VAL A 231 6.44 -8.33 -13.91
C VAL A 231 5.19 -8.84 -14.61
N VAL A 232 5.19 -8.83 -15.94
CA VAL A 232 4.03 -9.22 -16.75
C VAL A 232 4.44 -10.14 -17.89
N LYS A 233 3.71 -11.26 -18.06
CA LYS A 233 3.83 -12.13 -19.24
C LYS A 233 2.44 -12.52 -19.72
N VAL A 234 2.18 -12.36 -21.01
CA VAL A 234 0.90 -12.68 -21.66
C VAL A 234 1.13 -13.77 -22.70
N LYS A 235 0.31 -14.81 -22.66
CA LYS A 235 0.28 -15.92 -23.62
C LYS A 235 -1.18 -16.18 -24.03
N PRO A 236 -1.49 -16.38 -25.31
CA PRO A 236 -0.65 -16.29 -26.53
C PRO A 236 -0.44 -14.83 -26.99
N SER A 237 0.42 -14.63 -27.97
CA SER A 237 0.80 -13.32 -28.52
C SER A 237 -0.39 -12.48 -29.02
N LEU A 238 -1.45 -13.11 -29.55
CA LEU A 238 -2.71 -12.44 -29.95
C LEU A 238 -3.38 -11.71 -28.78
N LEU A 239 -3.36 -12.28 -27.58
CA LEU A 239 -3.85 -11.62 -26.38
C LEU A 239 -2.99 -10.42 -25.98
N LYS A 240 -1.67 -10.49 -26.21
CA LYS A 240 -0.75 -9.39 -25.96
C LYS A 240 -1.09 -8.18 -26.84
N PHE A 241 -1.39 -8.42 -28.13
CA PHE A 241 -1.81 -7.38 -29.07
C PHE A 241 -3.17 -6.75 -28.68
N TYR A 242 -4.13 -7.56 -28.27
CA TYR A 242 -5.44 -7.07 -27.76
C TYR A 242 -5.29 -6.16 -26.54
N PHE A 243 -4.47 -6.53 -25.56
CA PHE A 243 -4.24 -5.73 -24.36
C PHE A 243 -3.43 -4.46 -24.66
N PHE A 244 -2.50 -4.52 -25.62
CA PHE A 244 -1.76 -3.34 -26.10
C PHE A 244 -2.74 -2.29 -26.69
N LEU A 245 -3.66 -2.71 -27.54
CA LEU A 245 -4.68 -1.80 -28.12
C LEU A 245 -5.61 -1.18 -27.08
N ARG A 246 -5.78 -1.80 -25.92
CA ARG A 246 -6.59 -1.27 -24.81
C ARG A 246 -5.81 -0.47 -23.76
N GLY A 247 -4.54 -0.24 -23.93
CA GLY A 247 -3.71 0.50 -22.99
C GLY A 247 -3.63 -0.14 -21.59
N VAL A 248 -3.69 -1.49 -21.53
CA VAL A 248 -3.71 -2.22 -20.24
C VAL A 248 -2.29 -2.47 -19.71
N PHE A 249 -1.26 -2.20 -20.52
CA PHE A 249 0.16 -2.36 -20.20
C PHE A 249 0.94 -1.10 -20.51
#